data_355534e567df80ed054e0ebd19a8cd50
#
_entry.id   355534e567df80ed054e0ebd19a8cd50
#
_cell.length_a   1.000
_cell.length_b   1.000
_cell.length_c   1.000
_cell.angle_alpha   90.00
_cell.angle_beta   90.00
_cell.angle_gamma   90.00
#
_symmetry.space_group_name_H-M   'P 1'
#
loop_
_entity.id
_entity.type
_entity.pdbx_description
1 polymer ?
#
loop_
_entity_poly.entity_id
_entity_poly.type
_entity_poly.pdbx_seq_one_letter_code
_entity_poly.pdbx_strand_id
1 'polypeptide(L)'
;MKKVLVNEKVSPDALNILKQAAEVVYIPSGDHAEIISMLKDITCIMLDTTIKFTGELMDAAPNLKVISRTGTGVDNVDVDAATQRGIMVLHTPDANTVTVAEHTVAFIGALTKHLVFLDSETRHGKFKVARRYYLPVDLDGKTLGIIGYGRIGKQVAKKCMGAFNMKVIIYDPYISDDVVAPGVVRYSDETQVFKEADVVSIHVPMTPETRNHLDEKLLSLMKPLAYLVNTARGNIVDEAYVCKMLDEGKLAGAGFDVLANEPPVENELFLKNPKTIVSPHSAALTNECTVRVACEAASGIVDYLEGRLPKSIFNRKELKL
;
A
#
# COMPACT_ATOMS: atom_id res chain seq x y z
N MET A 1 25.08 6.58 25.61
CA MET A 1 24.49 6.99 24.33
C MET A 1 23.15 6.26 24.20
N LYS A 2 22.10 6.87 23.66
CA LYS A 2 20.80 6.18 23.46
C LYS A 2 20.97 5.13 22.36
N LYS A 3 20.26 3.99 22.47
CA LYS A 3 20.37 2.87 21.53
C LYS A 3 19.13 2.82 20.62
N VAL A 4 19.37 2.60 19.33
CA VAL A 4 18.35 2.40 18.30
C VAL A 4 18.48 0.99 17.74
N LEU A 5 17.43 0.19 17.87
CA LEU A 5 17.35 -1.15 17.29
C LEU A 5 16.84 -1.05 15.85
N VAL A 6 17.50 -1.69 14.91
CA VAL A 6 17.15 -1.67 13.48
C VAL A 6 17.15 -3.08 12.89
N ASN A 7 16.36 -3.29 11.83
CA ASN A 7 16.47 -4.50 11.02
C ASN A 7 17.83 -4.55 10.27
N GLU A 8 18.32 -5.74 9.97
CA GLU A 8 19.61 -5.95 9.32
C GLU A 8 19.76 -5.26 7.96
N LYS A 9 18.62 -5.13 7.21
CA LYS A 9 18.61 -4.58 5.84
C LYS A 9 18.18 -3.10 5.80
N VAL A 10 18.86 -2.25 6.55
CA VAL A 10 18.66 -0.80 6.49
C VAL A 10 19.63 -0.16 5.51
N SER A 11 19.17 0.82 4.71
CA SER A 11 20.03 1.51 3.76
C SER A 11 21.22 2.20 4.44
N PRO A 12 22.41 2.23 3.81
CA PRO A 12 23.59 2.93 4.36
C PRO A 12 23.31 4.40 4.70
N ASP A 13 22.49 5.08 3.90
CA ASP A 13 22.13 6.48 4.11
C ASP A 13 21.33 6.68 5.41
N ALA A 14 20.34 5.82 5.65
CA ALA A 14 19.55 5.85 6.88
C ALA A 14 20.41 5.49 8.11
N LEU A 15 21.33 4.52 7.98
CA LEU A 15 22.28 4.20 9.04
C LEU A 15 23.20 5.37 9.37
N ASN A 16 23.67 6.11 8.36
CA ASN A 16 24.50 7.30 8.56
C ASN A 16 23.72 8.39 9.32
N ILE A 17 22.41 8.55 9.04
CA ILE A 17 21.55 9.48 9.79
C ILE A 17 21.45 9.05 11.26
N LEU A 18 21.16 7.78 11.54
CA LEU A 18 21.02 7.29 12.92
C LEU A 18 22.30 7.36 13.74
N LYS A 19 23.46 7.03 13.14
CA LYS A 19 24.77 7.02 13.81
C LYS A 19 25.23 8.39 14.29
N GLN A 20 24.64 9.48 13.78
CA GLN A 20 24.93 10.84 14.26
C GLN A 20 24.36 11.10 15.66
N ALA A 21 23.27 10.41 16.04
CA ALA A 21 22.53 10.68 17.28
C ALA A 21 22.48 9.50 18.26
N ALA A 22 22.80 8.27 17.82
CA ALA A 22 22.62 7.07 18.62
C ALA A 22 23.63 5.96 18.29
N GLU A 23 23.75 5.00 19.21
CA GLU A 23 24.32 3.68 18.96
C GLU A 23 23.30 2.82 18.22
N VAL A 24 23.67 2.29 17.05
CA VAL A 24 22.82 1.44 16.23
C VAL A 24 23.09 -0.02 16.58
N VAL A 25 22.01 -0.75 16.96
CA VAL A 25 22.02 -2.15 17.28
C VAL A 25 21.19 -2.90 16.24
N TYR A 26 21.69 -4.01 15.72
CA TYR A 26 21.00 -4.76 14.68
C TYR A 26 20.22 -5.93 15.26
N ILE A 27 19.06 -6.23 14.70
CA ILE A 27 18.32 -7.48 14.94
C ILE A 27 18.92 -8.54 14.00
N PRO A 28 19.66 -9.54 14.51
CA PRO A 28 20.37 -10.51 13.68
C PRO A 28 19.44 -11.54 13.05
N SER A 29 18.33 -11.85 13.72
CA SER A 29 17.32 -12.80 13.25
C SER A 29 15.92 -12.37 13.69
N GLY A 30 14.88 -12.97 13.09
CA GLY A 30 13.49 -12.76 13.50
C GLY A 30 13.07 -13.61 14.73
N ASP A 31 13.99 -14.24 15.45
CA ASP A 31 13.67 -15.04 16.63
C ASP A 31 13.15 -14.14 17.75
N HIS A 32 11.93 -14.41 18.20
CA HIS A 32 11.22 -13.65 19.22
C HIS A 32 11.98 -13.58 20.55
N ALA A 33 12.62 -14.68 20.98
CA ALA A 33 13.39 -14.74 22.21
C ALA A 33 14.66 -13.86 22.14
N GLU A 34 15.31 -13.85 21.00
CA GLU A 34 16.49 -13.02 20.75
C GLU A 34 16.11 -11.52 20.75
N ILE A 35 15.01 -11.17 20.08
CA ILE A 35 14.50 -9.79 20.09
C ILE A 35 14.24 -9.33 21.53
N ILE A 36 13.51 -10.11 22.34
CA ILE A 36 13.23 -9.79 23.74
C ILE A 36 14.51 -9.51 24.54
N SER A 37 15.55 -10.32 24.35
CA SER A 37 16.82 -10.17 25.07
C SER A 37 17.51 -8.82 24.81
N MET A 38 17.29 -8.24 23.62
CA MET A 38 17.91 -6.98 23.17
C MET A 38 17.13 -5.74 23.59
N LEU A 39 15.82 -5.87 23.92
CA LEU A 39 14.94 -4.71 24.10
C LEU A 39 15.19 -3.91 25.37
N LYS A 40 15.82 -4.48 26.38
CA LYS A 40 15.97 -3.88 27.73
C LYS A 40 16.56 -2.46 27.74
N ASP A 41 17.56 -2.19 26.89
CA ASP A 41 18.27 -0.90 26.83
C ASP A 41 17.91 -0.05 25.63
N ILE A 42 16.92 -0.47 24.84
CA ILE A 42 16.54 0.21 23.59
C ILE A 42 15.63 1.40 23.84
N THR A 43 15.99 2.54 23.25
CA THR A 43 15.20 3.78 23.33
C THR A 43 14.29 3.95 22.12
N CYS A 44 14.74 3.59 20.92
CA CYS A 44 13.98 3.69 19.68
C CYS A 44 14.16 2.43 18.85
N ILE A 45 13.13 2.09 18.06
CA ILE A 45 13.18 0.97 17.12
C ILE A 45 12.80 1.49 15.74
N MET A 46 13.52 1.05 14.70
CA MET A 46 13.15 1.23 13.30
C MET A 46 12.77 -0.13 12.72
N LEU A 47 11.51 -0.28 12.32
CA LEU A 47 10.93 -1.55 11.87
C LEU A 47 10.50 -1.51 10.40
N ASP A 48 10.68 -2.63 9.71
CA ASP A 48 9.97 -2.97 8.47
C ASP A 48 8.68 -3.78 8.77
N THR A 49 8.19 -4.54 7.79
CA THR A 49 6.98 -5.38 7.93
C THR A 49 7.24 -6.76 8.48
N THR A 50 8.49 -7.17 8.66
CA THR A 50 8.86 -8.57 9.01
C THR A 50 8.56 -8.91 10.46
N ILE A 51 8.56 -7.90 11.34
CA ILE A 51 8.33 -8.09 12.78
C ILE A 51 6.97 -7.50 13.17
N LYS A 52 6.12 -8.33 13.76
CA LYS A 52 4.88 -7.86 14.41
C LYS A 52 5.23 -7.41 15.83
N PHE A 53 5.21 -6.09 16.07
CA PHE A 53 5.59 -5.50 17.34
C PHE A 53 4.39 -5.35 18.26
N THR A 54 4.23 -6.31 19.17
CA THR A 54 3.09 -6.46 20.07
C THR A 54 3.29 -5.76 21.41
N GLY A 55 2.22 -5.65 22.21
CA GLY A 55 2.30 -5.16 23.59
C GLY A 55 3.28 -5.96 24.46
N GLU A 56 3.42 -7.26 24.25
CA GLU A 56 4.39 -8.12 24.96
C GLU A 56 5.84 -7.68 24.69
N LEU A 57 6.20 -7.41 23.43
CA LEU A 57 7.51 -6.88 23.09
C LEU A 57 7.75 -5.49 23.66
N MET A 58 6.70 -4.66 23.76
CA MET A 58 6.79 -3.35 24.40
C MET A 58 7.00 -3.45 25.91
N ASP A 59 6.43 -4.45 26.58
CA ASP A 59 6.64 -4.71 28.02
C ASP A 59 8.08 -5.16 28.30
N ALA A 60 8.71 -5.85 27.35
CA ALA A 60 10.13 -6.22 27.44
C ALA A 60 11.09 -5.05 27.19
N ALA A 61 10.57 -3.89 26.74
CA ALA A 61 11.33 -2.70 26.35
C ALA A 61 11.03 -1.50 27.27
N PRO A 62 11.41 -1.49 28.56
CA PRO A 62 11.00 -0.45 29.52
C PRO A 62 11.49 0.96 29.19
N ASN A 63 12.52 1.08 28.38
CA ASN A 63 13.11 2.34 27.95
C ASN A 63 12.62 2.83 26.57
N LEU A 64 11.76 2.05 25.91
CA LEU A 64 11.27 2.36 24.55
C LEU A 64 10.37 3.61 24.55
N LYS A 65 10.65 4.52 23.63
CA LYS A 65 9.92 5.79 23.46
C LYS A 65 9.39 5.98 22.04
N VAL A 66 10.06 5.40 21.05
CA VAL A 66 9.71 5.57 19.64
C VAL A 66 9.79 4.25 18.90
N ILE A 67 8.74 3.95 18.16
CA ILE A 67 8.69 2.91 17.13
C ILE A 67 8.54 3.63 15.78
N SER A 68 9.54 3.56 14.91
CA SER A 68 9.51 4.17 13.58
C SER A 68 9.37 3.09 12.52
N ARG A 69 8.23 3.06 11.84
CA ARG A 69 7.92 2.09 10.79
C ARG A 69 8.37 2.63 9.43
N THR A 70 9.16 1.86 8.67
CA THR A 70 9.59 2.19 7.30
C THR A 70 8.47 1.95 6.30
N GLY A 71 7.51 2.86 6.24
CA GLY A 71 6.36 2.83 5.34
C GLY A 71 5.12 3.55 5.88
N THR A 72 4.06 3.59 5.08
CA THR A 72 2.84 4.35 5.42
C THR A 72 1.95 3.66 6.44
N GLY A 73 1.68 2.37 6.25
CA GLY A 73 0.84 1.59 7.17
C GLY A 73 1.62 1.14 8.40
N VAL A 74 0.91 0.93 9.51
CA VAL A 74 1.47 0.48 10.80
C VAL A 74 0.81 -0.82 11.27
N ASP A 75 0.28 -1.60 10.35
CA ASP A 75 -0.52 -2.81 10.62
C ASP A 75 0.22 -3.88 11.43
N ASN A 76 1.56 -3.85 11.42
CA ASN A 76 2.41 -4.73 12.20
C ASN A 76 2.82 -4.17 13.57
N VAL A 77 2.28 -3.01 13.98
CA VAL A 77 2.51 -2.41 15.30
C VAL A 77 1.20 -2.36 16.06
N ASP A 78 1.19 -2.85 17.30
CA ASP A 78 0.06 -2.66 18.21
C ASP A 78 0.05 -1.20 18.70
N VAL A 79 -0.66 -0.35 17.93
CA VAL A 79 -0.70 1.10 18.16
C VAL A 79 -1.40 1.43 19.48
N ASP A 80 -2.43 0.68 19.85
CA ASP A 80 -3.15 0.90 21.11
C ASP A 80 -2.25 0.59 22.31
N ALA A 81 -1.54 -0.53 22.27
CA ALA A 81 -0.56 -0.89 23.29
C ALA A 81 0.58 0.13 23.39
N ALA A 82 1.07 0.65 22.25
CA ALA A 82 2.09 1.70 22.21
C ALA A 82 1.58 2.99 22.85
N THR A 83 0.36 3.40 22.50
CA THR A 83 -0.27 4.63 23.01
C THR A 83 -0.49 4.57 24.52
N GLN A 84 -0.96 3.45 25.06
CA GLN A 84 -1.14 3.24 26.50
C GLN A 84 0.18 3.35 27.28
N ARG A 85 1.30 3.06 26.64
CA ARG A 85 2.66 3.14 27.22
C ARG A 85 3.37 4.46 26.93
N GLY A 86 2.69 5.42 26.28
CA GLY A 86 3.27 6.71 25.89
C GLY A 86 4.38 6.56 24.84
N ILE A 87 4.35 5.51 24.01
CA ILE A 87 5.31 5.27 22.93
C ILE A 87 4.78 5.92 21.64
N MET A 88 5.62 6.77 21.00
CA MET A 88 5.32 7.37 19.71
C MET A 88 5.47 6.33 18.62
N VAL A 89 4.46 6.19 17.76
CA VAL A 89 4.53 5.38 16.54
C VAL A 89 4.71 6.33 15.36
N LEU A 90 5.89 6.30 14.73
CA LEU A 90 6.20 7.07 13.53
C LEU A 90 5.95 6.23 12.29
N HIS A 91 5.60 6.90 11.19
CA HIS A 91 5.45 6.29 9.87
C HIS A 91 5.95 7.22 8.77
N THR A 92 6.01 6.74 7.52
CA THR A 92 6.54 7.53 6.39
C THR A 92 5.45 7.68 5.30
N PRO A 93 4.45 8.57 5.52
CA PRO A 93 3.26 8.63 4.68
C PRO A 93 3.49 9.24 3.30
N ASP A 94 4.58 9.98 3.09
CA ASP A 94 4.88 10.69 1.84
C ASP A 94 5.88 9.92 0.96
N ALA A 95 6.78 9.16 1.55
CA ALA A 95 7.95 8.57 0.89
C ALA A 95 7.62 7.57 -0.23
N ASN A 96 6.53 6.81 -0.11
CA ASN A 96 6.14 5.79 -1.08
C ASN A 96 5.06 6.24 -2.07
N THR A 97 4.55 7.45 -1.95
CA THR A 97 3.39 7.95 -2.71
C THR A 97 3.57 7.82 -4.22
N VAL A 98 4.70 8.29 -4.75
CA VAL A 98 4.98 8.25 -6.20
C VAL A 98 5.15 6.81 -6.67
N THR A 99 5.86 6.00 -5.91
CA THR A 99 6.19 4.61 -6.26
C THR A 99 4.94 3.74 -6.35
N VAL A 100 4.06 3.80 -5.35
CA VAL A 100 2.78 3.05 -5.38
C VAL A 100 1.88 3.54 -6.51
N ALA A 101 1.85 4.85 -6.79
CA ALA A 101 1.09 5.38 -7.91
C ALA A 101 1.63 4.88 -9.27
N GLU A 102 2.94 4.77 -9.42
CA GLU A 102 3.56 4.22 -10.64
C GLU A 102 3.25 2.73 -10.81
N HIS A 103 3.31 1.96 -9.75
CA HIS A 103 2.93 0.55 -9.76
C HIS A 103 1.44 0.37 -10.14
N THR A 104 0.56 1.19 -9.57
CA THR A 104 -0.87 1.21 -9.93
C THR A 104 -1.08 1.49 -11.42
N VAL A 105 -0.40 2.49 -11.97
CA VAL A 105 -0.48 2.85 -13.39
C VAL A 105 0.08 1.73 -14.27
N ALA A 106 1.15 1.05 -13.83
CA ALA A 106 1.70 -0.12 -14.51
C ALA A 106 0.68 -1.27 -14.55
N PHE A 107 -0.02 -1.56 -13.45
CA PHE A 107 -1.12 -2.54 -13.44
C PHE A 107 -2.23 -2.17 -14.42
N ILE A 108 -2.69 -0.92 -14.43
CA ILE A 108 -3.72 -0.45 -15.36
C ILE A 108 -3.28 -0.71 -16.81
N GLY A 109 -2.05 -0.32 -17.16
CA GLY A 109 -1.50 -0.56 -18.49
C GLY A 109 -1.33 -2.04 -18.83
N ALA A 110 -0.79 -2.85 -17.90
CA ALA A 110 -0.56 -4.27 -18.11
C ALA A 110 -1.87 -5.05 -18.29
N LEU A 111 -2.90 -4.73 -17.49
CA LEU A 111 -4.23 -5.33 -17.60
C LEU A 111 -4.92 -4.97 -18.91
N THR A 112 -5.04 -3.68 -19.22
CA THR A 112 -5.78 -3.21 -20.41
C THR A 112 -5.09 -3.58 -21.72
N LYS A 113 -3.76 -3.74 -21.70
CA LYS A 113 -2.97 -4.23 -22.84
C LYS A 113 -2.74 -5.74 -22.83
N HIS A 114 -3.28 -6.46 -21.84
CA HIS A 114 -3.09 -7.92 -21.65
C HIS A 114 -1.61 -8.35 -21.69
N LEU A 115 -0.68 -7.49 -21.23
CA LEU A 115 0.75 -7.69 -21.48
C LEU A 115 1.28 -8.99 -20.90
N VAL A 116 0.94 -9.33 -19.65
CA VAL A 116 1.41 -10.54 -18.98
C VAL A 116 0.89 -11.79 -19.68
N PHE A 117 -0.39 -11.78 -20.04
CA PHE A 117 -1.03 -12.89 -20.76
C PHE A 117 -0.44 -13.08 -22.16
N LEU A 118 -0.34 -12.01 -22.94
CA LEU A 118 0.20 -12.06 -24.31
C LEU A 118 1.68 -12.47 -24.35
N ASP A 119 2.49 -12.01 -23.39
CA ASP A 119 3.89 -12.46 -23.25
C ASP A 119 3.93 -13.96 -22.99
N SER A 120 3.15 -14.45 -22.02
CA SER A 120 3.07 -15.88 -21.70
C SER A 120 2.66 -16.72 -22.89
N GLU A 121 1.58 -16.38 -23.58
CA GLU A 121 1.08 -17.12 -24.74
C GLU A 121 2.10 -17.10 -25.91
N THR A 122 2.78 -15.98 -26.10
CA THR A 122 3.82 -15.86 -27.13
C THR A 122 5.00 -16.79 -26.85
N ARG A 123 5.48 -16.83 -25.60
CA ARG A 123 6.57 -17.73 -25.15
C ARG A 123 6.19 -19.21 -25.28
N HIS A 124 4.91 -19.54 -25.10
CA HIS A 124 4.38 -20.90 -25.29
C HIS A 124 4.04 -21.23 -26.76
N GLY A 125 4.51 -20.44 -27.72
CA GLY A 125 4.38 -20.72 -29.17
C GLY A 125 3.00 -20.41 -29.76
N LYS A 126 2.11 -19.75 -29.00
CA LYS A 126 0.76 -19.43 -29.45
C LYS A 126 0.63 -18.04 -30.10
N PHE A 127 1.69 -17.51 -30.68
CA PHE A 127 1.76 -16.17 -31.26
C PHE A 127 0.58 -15.82 -32.18
N LYS A 128 0.25 -16.72 -33.15
CA LYS A 128 -0.84 -16.46 -34.11
C LYS A 128 -2.22 -16.41 -33.45
N VAL A 129 -2.44 -17.29 -32.47
CA VAL A 129 -3.70 -17.38 -31.71
C VAL A 129 -3.86 -16.16 -30.81
N ALA A 130 -2.83 -15.83 -30.03
CA ALA A 130 -2.83 -14.67 -29.15
C ALA A 130 -3.13 -13.38 -29.93
N ARG A 131 -2.45 -13.16 -31.06
CA ARG A 131 -2.66 -11.97 -31.89
C ARG A 131 -4.08 -11.85 -32.47
N ARG A 132 -4.75 -12.96 -32.75
CA ARG A 132 -6.08 -12.98 -33.43
C ARG A 132 -7.24 -12.80 -32.48
N TYR A 133 -7.16 -13.37 -31.28
CA TYR A 133 -8.33 -13.52 -30.40
C TYR A 133 -8.33 -12.64 -29.16
N TYR A 134 -7.19 -12.03 -28.81
CA TYR A 134 -7.07 -11.20 -27.63
C TYR A 134 -6.77 -9.74 -28.03
N LEU A 135 -7.81 -8.90 -28.00
CA LEU A 135 -7.71 -7.50 -28.38
C LEU A 135 -7.58 -6.62 -27.14
N PRO A 136 -6.43 -5.96 -26.95
CA PRO A 136 -6.23 -4.95 -25.91
C PRO A 136 -7.19 -3.77 -26.05
N VAL A 137 -7.37 -3.03 -24.96
CA VAL A 137 -8.25 -1.84 -24.89
C VAL A 137 -7.38 -0.59 -24.80
N ASP A 138 -7.78 0.48 -25.51
CA ASP A 138 -7.17 1.79 -25.36
C ASP A 138 -7.67 2.51 -24.11
N LEU A 139 -6.79 3.27 -23.47
CA LEU A 139 -7.11 4.05 -22.28
C LEU A 139 -7.56 5.50 -22.65
N ASP A 140 -7.26 5.95 -23.85
CA ASP A 140 -7.62 7.28 -24.33
C ASP A 140 -9.14 7.50 -24.22
N GLY A 141 -9.53 8.58 -23.54
CA GLY A 141 -10.93 8.93 -23.30
C GLY A 141 -11.72 8.02 -22.36
N LYS A 142 -11.13 6.94 -21.84
CA LYS A 142 -11.73 6.05 -20.82
C LYS A 142 -11.82 6.73 -19.46
N THR A 143 -12.70 6.23 -18.62
CA THR A 143 -12.94 6.76 -17.28
C THR A 143 -12.21 5.93 -16.22
N LEU A 144 -11.33 6.58 -15.45
CA LEU A 144 -10.74 6.05 -14.24
C LEU A 144 -11.56 6.48 -13.03
N GLY A 145 -12.09 5.51 -12.28
CA GLY A 145 -12.72 5.69 -10.99
C GLY A 145 -11.71 5.48 -9.86
N ILE A 146 -11.63 6.42 -8.94
CA ILE A 146 -10.73 6.33 -7.78
C ILE A 146 -11.54 6.34 -6.50
N ILE A 147 -11.38 5.29 -5.69
CA ILE A 147 -11.92 5.19 -4.34
C ILE A 147 -10.81 5.56 -3.35
N GLY A 148 -10.93 6.77 -2.73
CA GLY A 148 -9.90 7.37 -1.89
C GLY A 148 -8.97 8.32 -2.67
N TYR A 149 -9.19 9.64 -2.52
CA TYR A 149 -8.42 10.68 -3.21
C TYR A 149 -7.37 11.31 -2.30
N GLY A 150 -6.65 10.45 -1.57
CA GLY A 150 -5.50 10.82 -0.76
C GLY A 150 -4.24 11.08 -1.59
N ARG A 151 -3.06 10.97 -0.95
CA ARG A 151 -1.76 11.22 -1.60
C ARG A 151 -1.55 10.35 -2.86
N ILE A 152 -1.78 9.04 -2.74
CA ILE A 152 -1.58 8.08 -3.85
C ILE A 152 -2.64 8.29 -4.93
N GLY A 153 -3.93 8.35 -4.56
CA GLY A 153 -5.02 8.55 -5.52
C GLY A 153 -4.86 9.81 -6.37
N LYS A 154 -4.39 10.92 -5.78
CA LYS A 154 -4.05 12.16 -6.50
C LYS A 154 -2.93 11.95 -7.53
N GLN A 155 -1.90 11.18 -7.19
CA GLN A 155 -0.80 10.89 -8.12
C GLN A 155 -1.24 9.96 -9.25
N VAL A 156 -2.08 8.96 -8.97
CA VAL A 156 -2.65 8.07 -9.99
C VAL A 156 -3.52 8.87 -10.95
N ALA A 157 -4.40 9.72 -10.43
CA ALA A 157 -5.22 10.62 -11.26
C ALA A 157 -4.35 11.47 -12.19
N LYS A 158 -3.37 12.17 -11.62
CA LYS A 158 -2.45 13.02 -12.39
C LYS A 158 -1.73 12.27 -13.50
N LYS A 159 -1.22 11.06 -13.20
CA LYS A 159 -0.49 10.24 -14.16
C LYS A 159 -1.40 9.70 -15.26
N CYS A 160 -2.58 9.20 -14.92
CA CYS A 160 -3.53 8.66 -15.92
C CYS A 160 -4.13 9.75 -16.82
N MET A 161 -4.44 10.93 -16.28
CA MET A 161 -4.87 12.06 -17.09
C MET A 161 -3.76 12.52 -18.04
N GLY A 162 -2.53 12.66 -17.54
CA GLY A 162 -1.42 13.18 -18.32
C GLY A 162 -0.86 12.20 -19.35
N ALA A 163 -0.77 10.90 -19.01
CA ALA A 163 -0.17 9.89 -19.88
C ALA A 163 -1.16 9.27 -20.87
N PHE A 164 -2.42 9.11 -20.47
CA PHE A 164 -3.43 8.33 -21.22
C PHE A 164 -4.68 9.13 -21.59
N ASN A 165 -4.71 10.43 -21.31
CA ASN A 165 -5.89 11.26 -21.57
C ASN A 165 -7.20 10.68 -20.98
N MET A 166 -7.11 10.01 -19.80
CA MET A 166 -8.28 9.45 -19.14
C MET A 166 -9.11 10.54 -18.46
N LYS A 167 -10.42 10.36 -18.45
CA LYS A 167 -11.32 11.09 -17.56
C LYS A 167 -11.17 10.50 -16.15
N VAL A 168 -11.19 11.35 -15.11
CA VAL A 168 -11.06 10.89 -13.73
C VAL A 168 -12.27 11.29 -12.93
N ILE A 169 -12.90 10.31 -12.29
CA ILE A 169 -13.99 10.47 -11.33
C ILE A 169 -13.55 9.87 -10.00
N ILE A 170 -13.94 10.49 -8.89
CA ILE A 170 -13.49 10.07 -7.56
C ILE A 170 -14.63 10.01 -6.56
N TYR A 171 -14.45 9.15 -5.55
CA TYR A 171 -15.18 9.19 -4.30
C TYR A 171 -14.20 9.22 -3.12
N ASP A 172 -14.37 10.21 -2.25
CA ASP A 172 -13.70 10.30 -0.95
C ASP A 172 -14.59 11.15 -0.03
N PRO A 173 -15.13 10.57 1.06
CA PRO A 173 -16.05 11.29 1.95
C PRO A 173 -15.34 12.30 2.86
N TYR A 174 -14.01 12.25 2.95
CA TYR A 174 -13.24 13.05 3.91
C TYR A 174 -12.58 14.29 3.32
N ILE A 175 -12.74 14.51 2.03
CA ILE A 175 -12.15 15.68 1.35
C ILE A 175 -13.23 16.70 0.96
N SER A 176 -12.84 17.97 0.87
CA SER A 176 -13.64 19.06 0.31
C SER A 176 -13.32 19.26 -1.18
N ASP A 177 -14.19 19.97 -1.88
CA ASP A 177 -14.06 20.17 -3.33
C ASP A 177 -12.86 21.04 -3.71
N ASP A 178 -12.39 21.91 -2.81
CA ASP A 178 -11.23 22.80 -3.04
C ASP A 178 -9.90 22.05 -3.18
N VAL A 179 -9.80 20.79 -2.69
CA VAL A 179 -8.60 19.96 -2.84
C VAL A 179 -8.64 19.04 -4.07
N VAL A 180 -9.74 19.08 -4.85
CA VAL A 180 -9.91 18.30 -6.07
C VAL A 180 -9.21 19.00 -7.23
N ALA A 181 -8.35 18.28 -7.95
CA ALA A 181 -7.59 18.85 -9.05
C ALA A 181 -8.52 19.23 -10.24
N PRO A 182 -8.18 20.28 -11.03
CA PRO A 182 -8.92 20.61 -12.24
C PRO A 182 -9.06 19.42 -13.20
N GLY A 183 -10.25 19.20 -13.74
CA GLY A 183 -10.55 18.09 -14.64
C GLY A 183 -10.90 16.77 -13.95
N VAL A 184 -10.84 16.70 -12.63
CA VAL A 184 -11.32 15.56 -11.82
C VAL A 184 -12.74 15.85 -11.35
N VAL A 185 -13.65 14.89 -11.48
CA VAL A 185 -15.04 15.00 -11.01
C VAL A 185 -15.20 14.20 -9.71
N ARG A 186 -15.64 14.87 -8.63
CA ARG A 186 -15.94 14.23 -7.36
C ARG A 186 -17.43 13.89 -7.26
N TYR A 187 -17.72 12.65 -6.87
CA TYR A 187 -19.06 12.21 -6.52
C TYR A 187 -19.25 12.15 -5.00
N SER A 188 -20.45 12.45 -4.53
CA SER A 188 -20.88 12.28 -3.13
C SER A 188 -21.39 10.86 -2.84
N ASP A 189 -21.66 10.07 -3.90
CA ASP A 189 -22.11 8.69 -3.85
C ASP A 189 -21.11 7.80 -4.59
N GLU A 190 -20.47 6.87 -3.86
CA GLU A 190 -19.48 5.95 -4.44
C GLU A 190 -20.04 5.05 -5.54
N THR A 191 -21.35 4.74 -5.49
CA THR A 191 -21.98 3.88 -6.50
C THR A 191 -21.89 4.47 -7.90
N GLN A 192 -21.80 5.80 -8.04
CA GLN A 192 -21.61 6.45 -9.33
C GLN A 192 -20.23 6.15 -9.92
N VAL A 193 -19.20 6.09 -9.06
CA VAL A 193 -17.85 5.75 -9.50
C VAL A 193 -17.83 4.34 -10.09
N PHE A 194 -18.45 3.36 -9.41
CA PHE A 194 -18.53 1.97 -9.90
C PHE A 194 -19.31 1.85 -11.21
N LYS A 195 -20.43 2.59 -11.36
CA LYS A 195 -21.28 2.55 -12.56
C LYS A 195 -20.63 3.18 -13.79
N GLU A 196 -19.76 4.18 -13.61
CA GLU A 196 -19.25 4.98 -14.71
C GLU A 196 -17.79 4.69 -15.08
N ALA A 197 -17.02 4.04 -14.19
CA ALA A 197 -15.62 3.76 -14.44
C ALA A 197 -15.41 2.58 -15.40
N ASP A 198 -14.45 2.73 -16.30
CA ASP A 198 -13.90 1.64 -17.12
C ASP A 198 -12.76 0.92 -16.35
N VAL A 199 -12.09 1.64 -15.45
CA VAL A 199 -11.09 1.12 -14.51
C VAL A 199 -11.41 1.67 -13.13
N VAL A 200 -11.51 0.82 -12.10
CA VAL A 200 -11.64 1.24 -10.70
C VAL A 200 -10.33 0.98 -9.98
N SER A 201 -9.83 1.98 -9.25
CA SER A 201 -8.58 1.89 -8.47
C SER A 201 -8.81 2.28 -7.02
N ILE A 202 -8.30 1.44 -6.09
CA ILE A 202 -8.56 1.52 -4.66
C ILE A 202 -7.37 2.13 -3.93
N HIS A 203 -7.61 3.20 -3.14
CA HIS A 203 -6.58 3.94 -2.41
C HIS A 203 -7.04 4.39 -1.01
N VAL A 204 -7.92 3.62 -0.38
CA VAL A 204 -8.38 3.86 1.00
C VAL A 204 -7.54 3.06 2.00
N PRO A 205 -7.34 3.55 3.25
CA PRO A 205 -6.70 2.77 4.30
C PRO A 205 -7.63 1.64 4.78
N MET A 206 -7.03 0.63 5.43
CA MET A 206 -7.79 -0.38 6.16
C MET A 206 -8.28 0.21 7.48
N THR A 207 -9.59 0.26 7.65
CA THR A 207 -10.27 0.63 8.88
C THR A 207 -11.42 -0.35 9.15
N PRO A 208 -12.08 -0.32 10.30
CA PRO A 208 -13.29 -1.12 10.51
C PRO A 208 -14.37 -0.87 9.43
N GLU A 209 -14.49 0.38 8.95
CA GLU A 209 -15.49 0.79 7.96
C GLU A 209 -15.12 0.34 6.54
N THR A 210 -13.82 0.27 6.21
CA THR A 210 -13.37 -0.12 4.86
C THR A 210 -13.10 -1.63 4.73
N ARG A 211 -13.10 -2.37 5.83
CA ARG A 211 -12.96 -3.83 5.81
C ARG A 211 -14.14 -4.49 5.10
N ASN A 212 -13.86 -5.28 4.06
CA ASN A 212 -14.86 -5.94 3.21
C ASN A 212 -15.91 -4.97 2.65
N HIS A 213 -15.55 -3.70 2.50
CA HIS A 213 -16.45 -2.67 2.02
C HIS A 213 -16.83 -2.86 0.55
N LEU A 214 -15.85 -3.27 -0.28
CA LEU A 214 -16.09 -3.58 -1.69
C LEU A 214 -16.62 -5.02 -1.81
N ASP A 215 -17.87 -5.17 -1.45
CA ASP A 215 -18.63 -6.41 -1.46
C ASP A 215 -19.33 -6.68 -2.80
N GLU A 216 -20.07 -7.80 -2.88
CA GLU A 216 -20.88 -8.16 -4.04
C GLU A 216 -21.80 -7.03 -4.51
N LYS A 217 -22.40 -6.27 -3.56
CA LYS A 217 -23.35 -5.21 -3.89
C LYS A 217 -22.69 -4.07 -4.65
N LEU A 218 -21.52 -3.60 -4.21
CA LEU A 218 -20.78 -2.54 -4.88
C LEU A 218 -20.11 -3.03 -6.17
N LEU A 219 -19.43 -4.17 -6.10
CA LEU A 219 -18.71 -4.72 -7.26
C LEU A 219 -19.64 -5.05 -8.42
N SER A 220 -20.87 -5.52 -8.14
CA SER A 220 -21.87 -5.80 -9.18
C SER A 220 -22.32 -4.58 -10.00
N LEU A 221 -22.08 -3.37 -9.49
CA LEU A 221 -22.37 -2.11 -10.19
C LEU A 221 -21.34 -1.75 -11.26
N MET A 222 -20.17 -2.41 -11.27
CA MET A 222 -19.13 -2.13 -12.24
C MET A 222 -19.62 -2.38 -13.67
N LYS A 223 -19.14 -1.57 -14.61
CA LYS A 223 -19.42 -1.78 -16.03
C LYS A 223 -19.01 -3.19 -16.47
N PRO A 224 -19.74 -3.79 -17.40
CA PRO A 224 -19.27 -5.00 -18.07
C PRO A 224 -17.88 -4.75 -18.69
N LEU A 225 -16.98 -5.73 -18.48
CA LEU A 225 -15.59 -5.68 -18.96
C LEU A 225 -14.75 -4.53 -18.38
N ALA A 226 -15.13 -3.97 -17.25
CA ALA A 226 -14.27 -3.05 -16.51
C ALA A 226 -13.08 -3.78 -15.87
N TYR A 227 -12.11 -3.00 -15.40
CA TYR A 227 -10.93 -3.49 -14.69
C TYR A 227 -10.94 -3.00 -13.23
N LEU A 228 -10.40 -3.81 -12.32
CA LEU A 228 -10.24 -3.46 -10.91
C LEU A 228 -8.75 -3.50 -10.52
N VAL A 229 -8.27 -2.47 -9.82
CA VAL A 229 -6.89 -2.43 -9.31
C VAL A 229 -6.89 -2.11 -7.82
N ASN A 230 -6.21 -2.95 -7.03
CA ASN A 230 -6.05 -2.77 -5.59
C ASN A 230 -4.56 -2.78 -5.22
N THR A 231 -4.03 -1.61 -4.85
CA THR A 231 -2.70 -1.42 -4.28
C THR A 231 -2.77 -0.84 -2.86
N ALA A 232 -3.94 -0.99 -2.19
CA ALA A 232 -4.20 -0.48 -0.85
C ALA A 232 -4.06 -1.56 0.22
N ARG A 233 -5.11 -2.38 0.43
CA ARG A 233 -5.13 -3.53 1.35
C ARG A 233 -6.07 -4.61 0.83
N GLY A 234 -5.70 -5.88 0.97
CA GLY A 234 -6.47 -7.03 0.45
C GLY A 234 -7.88 -7.11 1.04
N ASN A 235 -7.98 -7.09 2.37
CA ASN A 235 -9.26 -7.21 3.08
C ASN A 235 -10.26 -6.04 2.88
N ILE A 236 -10.02 -5.13 1.94
CA ILE A 236 -11.00 -4.10 1.53
C ILE A 236 -11.96 -4.68 0.50
N VAL A 237 -11.50 -5.62 -0.33
CA VAL A 237 -12.21 -6.17 -1.50
C VAL A 237 -12.60 -7.61 -1.24
N ASP A 238 -13.81 -7.99 -1.63
CA ASP A 238 -14.22 -9.41 -1.70
C ASP A 238 -13.54 -10.09 -2.90
N GLU A 239 -12.38 -10.70 -2.65
CA GLU A 239 -11.59 -11.40 -3.68
C GLU A 239 -12.33 -12.58 -4.30
N ALA A 240 -13.15 -13.28 -3.50
CA ALA A 240 -13.94 -14.42 -4.00
C ALA A 240 -14.99 -13.96 -5.01
N TYR A 241 -15.65 -12.84 -4.73
CA TYR A 241 -16.61 -12.27 -5.66
C TYR A 241 -15.94 -11.70 -6.91
N VAL A 242 -14.75 -11.08 -6.79
CA VAL A 242 -13.96 -10.65 -7.96
C VAL A 242 -13.63 -11.86 -8.84
N CYS A 243 -13.18 -12.99 -8.28
CA CYS A 243 -12.94 -14.22 -9.05
C CYS A 243 -14.18 -14.67 -9.82
N LYS A 244 -15.33 -14.70 -9.15
CA LYS A 244 -16.62 -15.04 -9.78
C LYS A 244 -16.93 -14.11 -10.96
N MET A 245 -16.76 -12.80 -10.79
CA MET A 245 -16.98 -11.82 -11.87
C MET A 245 -16.02 -12.01 -13.06
N LEU A 246 -14.75 -12.37 -12.81
CA LEU A 246 -13.77 -12.68 -13.84
C LEU A 246 -14.14 -13.95 -14.61
N ASP A 247 -14.58 -15.00 -13.92
CA ASP A 247 -14.98 -16.28 -14.51
C ASP A 247 -16.25 -16.14 -15.35
N GLU A 248 -17.23 -15.35 -14.87
CA GLU A 248 -18.47 -15.04 -15.59
C GLU A 248 -18.26 -14.03 -16.73
N GLY A 249 -17.06 -13.47 -16.91
CA GLY A 249 -16.75 -12.48 -17.94
C GLY A 249 -17.37 -11.12 -17.68
N LYS A 250 -17.79 -10.81 -16.46
CA LYS A 250 -18.31 -9.50 -16.05
C LYS A 250 -17.18 -8.48 -15.86
N LEU A 251 -16.02 -8.92 -15.37
CA LEU A 251 -14.79 -8.12 -15.38
C LEU A 251 -13.82 -8.61 -16.45
N ALA A 252 -13.09 -7.69 -17.06
CA ALA A 252 -12.05 -8.00 -18.04
C ALA A 252 -10.74 -8.44 -17.38
N GLY A 253 -10.42 -7.87 -16.21
CA GLY A 253 -9.22 -8.22 -15.46
C GLY A 253 -9.15 -7.53 -14.10
N ALA A 254 -8.29 -8.05 -13.23
CA ALA A 254 -8.03 -7.48 -11.91
C ALA A 254 -6.53 -7.49 -11.57
N GLY A 255 -6.02 -6.41 -10.97
CA GLY A 255 -4.62 -6.24 -10.55
C GLY A 255 -4.51 -5.98 -9.05
N PHE A 256 -3.79 -6.86 -8.34
CA PHE A 256 -3.69 -6.78 -6.88
C PHE A 256 -2.23 -6.88 -6.43
N ASP A 257 -1.76 -5.85 -5.75
CA ASP A 257 -0.47 -5.90 -5.05
C ASP A 257 -0.60 -6.47 -3.64
N VAL A 258 -1.84 -6.48 -3.13
CA VAL A 258 -2.18 -6.86 -1.75
C VAL A 258 -3.29 -7.89 -1.77
N LEU A 259 -3.21 -8.88 -0.87
CA LEU A 259 -4.18 -9.97 -0.78
C LEU A 259 -4.80 -10.03 0.63
N ALA A 260 -5.95 -10.67 0.74
CA ALA A 260 -6.63 -10.87 2.02
C ALA A 260 -5.77 -11.67 3.01
N ASN A 261 -5.01 -12.66 2.48
CA ASN A 261 -4.01 -13.42 3.21
C ASN A 261 -2.62 -13.16 2.62
N GLU A 262 -1.70 -12.70 3.45
CA GLU A 262 -0.29 -12.47 3.09
C GLU A 262 0.64 -13.18 4.09
N PRO A 263 1.43 -14.19 3.67
CA PRO A 263 1.50 -14.76 2.32
C PRO A 263 0.24 -15.54 1.93
N PRO A 264 -0.11 -15.56 0.63
CA PRO A 264 -1.27 -16.31 0.13
C PRO A 264 -1.05 -17.81 0.26
N VAL A 265 -2.15 -18.57 0.40
CA VAL A 265 -2.07 -20.03 0.38
C VAL A 265 -1.96 -20.55 -1.08
N GLU A 266 -1.26 -21.66 -1.27
CA GLU A 266 -0.85 -22.19 -2.59
C GLU A 266 -2.01 -22.43 -3.57
N ASN A 267 -3.24 -22.60 -3.07
CA ASN A 267 -4.42 -22.93 -3.86
C ASN A 267 -5.46 -21.81 -3.97
N GLU A 268 -5.12 -20.57 -3.65
CA GLU A 268 -6.07 -19.46 -3.78
C GLU A 268 -6.54 -19.29 -5.23
N LEU A 269 -7.86 -19.24 -5.41
CA LEU A 269 -8.51 -19.10 -6.72
C LEU A 269 -8.02 -17.85 -7.46
N PHE A 270 -7.78 -16.77 -6.72
CA PHE A 270 -7.33 -15.49 -7.27
C PHE A 270 -5.96 -15.62 -7.97
N LEU A 271 -5.03 -16.40 -7.41
CA LEU A 271 -3.70 -16.62 -7.99
C LEU A 271 -3.74 -17.49 -9.27
N LYS A 272 -4.79 -18.30 -9.42
CA LYS A 272 -4.94 -19.21 -10.57
C LYS A 272 -5.71 -18.60 -11.73
N ASN A 273 -6.40 -17.49 -11.52
CA ASN A 273 -7.22 -16.88 -12.56
C ASN A 273 -6.33 -16.17 -13.59
N PRO A 274 -6.37 -16.54 -14.89
CA PRO A 274 -5.49 -15.97 -15.92
C PRO A 274 -5.79 -14.49 -16.24
N LYS A 275 -6.88 -13.95 -15.74
CA LYS A 275 -7.25 -12.54 -15.91
C LYS A 275 -6.78 -11.67 -14.73
N THR A 276 -6.06 -12.25 -13.75
CA THR A 276 -5.45 -11.49 -12.66
C THR A 276 -3.98 -11.21 -12.91
N ILE A 277 -3.50 -10.09 -12.42
CA ILE A 277 -2.08 -9.79 -12.24
C ILE A 277 -1.85 -9.54 -10.75
N VAL A 278 -0.92 -10.27 -10.16
CA VAL A 278 -0.64 -10.19 -8.71
C VAL A 278 0.83 -9.86 -8.49
N SER A 279 1.11 -8.98 -7.55
CA SER A 279 2.47 -8.75 -7.04
C SER A 279 2.52 -8.94 -5.51
N PRO A 280 3.69 -9.27 -4.93
CA PRO A 280 3.79 -9.73 -3.54
C PRO A 280 3.92 -8.56 -2.55
N HIS A 281 2.93 -7.67 -2.50
CA HIS A 281 2.91 -6.45 -1.67
C HIS A 281 4.20 -5.62 -1.87
N SER A 282 4.54 -5.43 -3.13
CA SER A 282 5.81 -4.84 -3.59
C SER A 282 5.67 -3.48 -4.27
N ALA A 283 4.47 -2.90 -4.31
CA ALA A 283 4.22 -1.63 -4.98
C ALA A 283 5.10 -0.47 -4.46
N ALA A 284 5.62 -0.57 -3.24
CA ALA A 284 6.55 0.38 -2.65
C ALA A 284 8.03 -0.07 -2.68
N LEU A 285 8.35 -1.26 -3.21
CA LEU A 285 9.69 -1.85 -3.13
C LEU A 285 10.55 -1.53 -4.35
N THR A 286 10.83 -0.24 -4.58
CA THR A 286 11.88 0.19 -5.53
C THR A 286 13.15 0.57 -4.79
N ASN A 287 14.29 0.55 -5.49
CA ASN A 287 15.58 0.96 -4.92
C ASN A 287 15.50 2.38 -4.32
N GLU A 288 14.88 3.30 -5.03
CA GLU A 288 14.74 4.69 -4.60
C GLU A 288 13.77 4.82 -3.41
N CYS A 289 12.66 4.09 -3.43
CA CYS A 289 11.65 4.18 -2.37
C CYS A 289 12.15 3.58 -1.07
N THR A 290 12.84 2.44 -1.10
CA THR A 290 13.41 1.80 0.09
C THR A 290 14.39 2.71 0.80
N VAL A 291 15.21 3.47 0.05
CA VAL A 291 16.12 4.48 0.62
C VAL A 291 15.30 5.64 1.23
N ARG A 292 14.33 6.18 0.49
CA ARG A 292 13.51 7.32 0.98
C ARG A 292 12.76 6.99 2.27
N VAL A 293 12.08 5.84 2.34
CA VAL A 293 11.33 5.45 3.55
C VAL A 293 12.25 5.20 4.74
N ALA A 294 13.42 4.59 4.51
CA ALA A 294 14.40 4.36 5.55
C ALA A 294 15.00 5.67 6.09
N CYS A 295 15.35 6.60 5.21
CA CYS A 295 15.88 7.91 5.61
C CYS A 295 14.84 8.76 6.34
N GLU A 296 13.56 8.76 5.89
CA GLU A 296 12.49 9.48 6.58
C GLU A 296 12.23 8.89 7.98
N ALA A 297 12.20 7.56 8.10
CA ALA A 297 12.04 6.87 9.38
C ALA A 297 13.21 7.16 10.34
N ALA A 298 14.44 7.12 9.84
CA ALA A 298 15.65 7.46 10.60
C ALA A 298 15.65 8.92 11.08
N SER A 299 15.28 9.85 10.20
CA SER A 299 15.20 11.29 10.53
C SER A 299 14.18 11.55 11.64
N GLY A 300 13.02 10.88 11.62
CA GLY A 300 12.03 10.98 12.69
C GLY A 300 12.55 10.50 14.05
N ILE A 301 13.36 9.45 14.08
CA ILE A 301 14.05 8.99 15.29
C ILE A 301 15.06 10.04 15.78
N VAL A 302 15.87 10.59 14.87
CA VAL A 302 16.86 11.63 15.23
C VAL A 302 16.17 12.87 15.76
N ASP A 303 15.07 13.34 15.16
CA ASP A 303 14.29 14.45 15.69
C ASP A 303 13.89 14.23 17.15
N TYR A 304 13.35 13.04 17.46
CA TYR A 304 13.01 12.69 18.83
C TYR A 304 14.23 12.70 19.77
N LEU A 305 15.34 12.09 19.34
CA LEU A 305 16.57 11.99 20.16
C LEU A 305 17.20 13.34 20.48
N GLU A 306 17.04 14.31 19.59
CA GLU A 306 17.50 15.70 19.73
C GLU A 306 16.45 16.62 20.40
N GLY A 307 15.33 16.08 20.86
CA GLY A 307 14.29 16.84 21.56
C GLY A 307 13.33 17.62 20.64
N ARG A 308 13.36 17.37 19.33
CA ARG A 308 12.40 17.92 18.39
C ARG A 308 11.19 16.99 18.25
N LEU A 309 10.02 17.55 17.98
CA LEU A 309 8.83 16.76 17.70
C LEU A 309 8.90 16.19 16.27
N PRO A 310 8.87 14.85 16.08
CA PRO A 310 8.86 14.26 14.76
C PRO A 310 7.63 14.69 13.92
N LYS A 311 7.83 14.84 12.61
CA LYS A 311 6.80 15.33 11.68
C LYS A 311 5.60 14.37 11.58
N SER A 312 5.86 13.07 11.47
CA SER A 312 4.86 12.06 11.11
C SER A 312 4.63 11.06 12.25
N ILE A 313 3.85 11.47 13.25
CA ILE A 313 3.45 10.64 14.40
C ILE A 313 2.05 10.10 14.12
N PHE A 314 1.91 8.77 14.03
CA PHE A 314 0.64 8.11 13.71
C PHE A 314 -0.38 8.27 14.83
N ASN A 315 0.02 8.04 16.10
CA ASN A 315 -0.83 8.15 17.30
C ASN A 315 -0.72 9.53 18.00
N ARG A 316 -0.53 10.60 17.20
CA ARG A 316 -0.31 11.96 17.71
C ARG A 316 -1.48 12.48 18.55
N LYS A 317 -2.72 12.26 18.08
CA LYS A 317 -3.94 12.76 18.75
C LYS A 317 -4.13 12.10 20.10
N GLU A 318 -3.96 10.78 20.14
CA GLU A 318 -4.13 9.94 21.31
C GLU A 318 -3.07 10.26 22.38
N LEU A 319 -1.85 10.61 21.97
CA LEU A 319 -0.78 11.07 22.86
C LEU A 319 -0.90 12.55 23.26
N LYS A 320 -1.85 13.30 22.68
CA LYS A 320 -2.07 14.74 22.93
C LYS A 320 -0.83 15.61 22.66
N LEU A 321 -0.10 15.33 21.58
CA LEU A 321 1.14 16.00 21.16
C LEU A 321 0.89 17.12 20.13
#